data_e6da5ecc1ab4e5f83930f0747747ba33
#
_entry.id   e6da5ecc1ab4e5f83930f0747747ba33
#
_cell.length_a   1.000
_cell.length_b   1.000
_cell.length_c   1.000
_cell.angle_alpha   90.00
_cell.angle_beta   90.00
_cell.angle_gamma   90.00
#
_symmetry.space_group_name_H-M   'P 1'
#
loop_
_entity.id
_entity.type
_entity.pdbx_description
1 polymer ?
#
loop_
_entity_poly.entity_id
_entity_poly.type
_entity_poly.pdbx_seq_one_letter_code
_entity_poly.pdbx_strand_id
1 'polypeptide(L)'
;MSYLNSQKIVPRPVPVLDNLHETTPVEQYDLNSVLPAPKSPLQTALVTVEPFIPVLHVDALSQAFCAPPTSDPDIWFYPYPKGKPFESKQETLIYVEKQRLRANLLTFAVTDRKSGDLAGIMSLGCDPAQATLDVKLMGLKIFPKFRGTHVFIHGCYLLLSFALDPVDEGGLGLVRVGWRTPPENIQSQKAAEKAGLAREGIMRCYEVSPNLGPSSPYPEVLVPDGSGRMTEDAVVYSVTCYDWLAEGKRDRLRKML
;
A
#
# COMPACT_ATOMS: atom_id res chain seq x y z
N MET A 1 -40.84 -9.88 -7.66
CA MET A 1 -39.84 -10.88 -7.32
C MET A 1 -38.84 -10.23 -6.38
N SER A 2 -38.64 -10.79 -5.19
CA SER A 2 -37.59 -10.32 -4.26
C SER A 2 -36.35 -11.21 -4.46
N TYR A 3 -35.22 -10.59 -4.77
CA TYR A 3 -33.94 -11.31 -4.85
C TYR A 3 -33.37 -11.42 -3.44
N LEU A 4 -33.10 -12.64 -3.00
CA LEU A 4 -32.45 -12.91 -1.71
C LEU A 4 -30.92 -12.86 -1.93
N ASN A 5 -30.26 -11.90 -1.31
CA ASN A 5 -28.79 -11.87 -1.21
C ASN A 5 -28.42 -12.13 0.26
N SER A 6 -28.06 -13.36 0.57
CA SER A 6 -27.70 -13.79 1.92
C SER A 6 -26.21 -13.63 2.25
N GLN A 7 -25.38 -13.31 1.25
CA GLN A 7 -23.96 -13.05 1.49
C GLN A 7 -23.77 -11.60 1.98
N LYS A 8 -23.82 -11.42 3.27
CA LYS A 8 -23.31 -10.23 3.92
C LYS A 8 -21.87 -10.50 4.30
N ILE A 9 -20.92 -9.90 3.58
CA ILE A 9 -19.60 -9.66 4.19
C ILE A 9 -19.84 -8.59 5.26
N VAL A 10 -20.17 -9.03 6.45
CA VAL A 10 -20.26 -8.15 7.61
C VAL A 10 -18.83 -7.96 8.06
N PRO A 11 -18.27 -6.72 7.99
CA PRO A 11 -17.00 -6.45 8.64
C PRO A 11 -17.14 -6.89 10.11
N ARG A 12 -16.23 -7.72 10.60
CA ARG A 12 -16.24 -8.06 12.02
C ARG A 12 -16.08 -6.77 12.80
N PRO A 13 -16.88 -6.52 13.84
CA PRO A 13 -16.60 -5.42 14.74
C PRO A 13 -15.21 -5.65 15.33
N VAL A 14 -14.29 -4.78 15.00
CA VAL A 14 -12.91 -4.86 15.50
C VAL A 14 -12.81 -3.93 16.69
N PRO A 15 -12.36 -4.40 17.86
CA PRO A 15 -12.19 -3.54 19.01
C PRO A 15 -11.20 -2.42 18.68
N VAL A 16 -11.65 -1.17 18.84
CA VAL A 16 -10.78 -0.01 18.88
C VAL A 16 -10.42 0.23 20.33
N LEU A 17 -9.14 0.09 20.65
CA LEU A 17 -8.65 0.31 22.00
C LEU A 17 -8.33 1.79 22.21
N ASP A 18 -8.48 2.28 23.45
CA ASP A 18 -8.18 3.67 23.81
C ASP A 18 -6.72 4.04 23.52
N ASN A 19 -5.80 3.07 23.63
CA ASN A 19 -4.38 3.24 23.30
C ASN A 19 -4.06 2.96 21.81
N LEU A 20 -5.06 2.76 20.95
CA LEU A 20 -4.89 2.50 19.50
C LEU A 20 -3.86 1.39 19.20
N HIS A 21 -3.80 0.37 20.06
CA HIS A 21 -2.86 -0.75 19.95
C HIS A 21 -1.38 -0.41 20.18
N GLU A 22 -1.05 0.76 20.70
CA GLU A 22 0.34 1.16 20.95
C GLU A 22 1.12 0.16 21.80
N THR A 23 0.46 -0.42 22.79
CA THR A 23 1.05 -1.39 23.74
C THR A 23 0.48 -2.80 23.60
N THR A 24 -0.31 -3.07 22.57
CA THR A 24 -0.88 -4.39 22.34
C THR A 24 0.23 -5.38 21.97
N PRO A 25 0.40 -6.49 22.71
CA PRO A 25 1.39 -7.51 22.36
C PRO A 25 1.21 -8.04 20.93
N VAL A 26 2.30 -8.44 20.29
CA VAL A 26 2.31 -8.90 18.90
C VAL A 26 1.31 -10.03 18.66
N GLU A 27 1.26 -10.99 19.57
CA GLU A 27 0.39 -12.17 19.50
C GLU A 27 -1.09 -11.86 19.74
N GLN A 28 -1.41 -10.66 20.21
CA GLN A 28 -2.79 -10.18 20.46
C GLN A 28 -3.24 -9.15 19.42
N TYR A 29 -2.33 -8.70 18.57
CA TYR A 29 -2.65 -7.70 17.56
C TYR A 29 -3.34 -8.35 16.36
N ASP A 30 -4.63 -8.07 16.20
CA ASP A 30 -5.40 -8.50 15.04
C ASP A 30 -5.17 -7.57 13.84
N LEU A 31 -4.58 -8.11 12.80
CA LEU A 31 -4.33 -7.39 11.55
C LEU A 31 -5.62 -6.97 10.82
N ASN A 32 -6.76 -7.60 11.16
CA ASN A 32 -8.07 -7.33 10.58
C ASN A 32 -8.08 -7.32 9.03
N SER A 33 -7.29 -8.16 8.40
CA SER A 33 -7.20 -8.23 6.94
C SER A 33 -7.85 -9.49 6.38
N VAL A 34 -8.57 -9.34 5.27
CA VAL A 34 -9.08 -10.49 4.49
C VAL A 34 -7.95 -11.16 3.70
N LEU A 35 -6.83 -10.45 3.46
CA LEU A 35 -5.63 -11.06 2.90
C LEU A 35 -4.89 -11.82 4.01
N PRO A 36 -4.50 -13.08 3.77
CA PRO A 36 -3.69 -13.80 4.73
C PRO A 36 -2.33 -13.12 4.90
N ALA A 37 -1.86 -13.07 6.14
CA ALA A 37 -0.50 -12.60 6.42
C ALA A 37 0.54 -13.68 6.08
N PRO A 38 1.78 -13.31 5.74
CA PRO A 38 2.86 -14.27 5.59
C PRO A 38 3.14 -14.97 6.94
N LYS A 39 3.47 -16.26 6.89
CA LYS A 39 3.74 -17.08 8.09
C LYS A 39 5.00 -16.65 8.84
N SER A 40 5.89 -15.96 8.19
CA SER A 40 7.14 -15.40 8.73
C SER A 40 7.48 -14.13 7.96
N PRO A 41 8.33 -13.24 8.50
CA PRO A 41 8.81 -12.08 7.77
C PRO A 41 9.39 -12.46 6.41
N LEU A 42 8.99 -11.74 5.37
CA LEU A 42 9.55 -11.88 4.02
C LEU A 42 10.94 -11.22 4.01
N GLN A 43 11.94 -11.88 3.45
CA GLN A 43 13.31 -11.37 3.54
C GLN A 43 14.12 -11.55 2.27
N THR A 44 14.96 -10.57 2.01
CA THR A 44 16.15 -10.69 1.16
C THR A 44 17.41 -10.56 2.02
N ALA A 45 18.58 -10.53 1.41
CA ALA A 45 19.81 -10.22 2.13
C ALA A 45 19.80 -8.84 2.79
N LEU A 46 19.07 -7.86 2.21
CA LEU A 46 19.15 -6.45 2.56
C LEU A 46 17.88 -5.87 3.18
N VAL A 47 16.72 -6.51 3.01
CA VAL A 47 15.42 -5.96 3.44
C VAL A 47 14.57 -7.04 4.09
N THR A 48 13.87 -6.65 5.16
CA THR A 48 12.77 -7.41 5.76
C THR A 48 11.46 -6.69 5.51
N VAL A 49 10.42 -7.45 5.15
CA VAL A 49 9.03 -6.97 5.01
C VAL A 49 8.14 -7.85 5.86
N GLU A 50 7.45 -7.25 6.82
CA GLU A 50 6.57 -7.94 7.75
C GLU A 50 5.31 -7.13 8.03
N PRO A 51 4.19 -7.73 8.47
CA PRO A 51 3.00 -6.97 8.82
C PRO A 51 3.32 -5.85 9.79
N PHE A 52 2.72 -4.67 9.54
CA PHE A 52 2.92 -3.53 10.42
C PHE A 52 2.18 -3.75 11.75
N ILE A 53 2.92 -3.72 12.84
CA ILE A 53 2.39 -3.88 14.20
C ILE A 53 2.79 -2.66 15.02
N PRO A 54 1.84 -1.91 15.62
CA PRO A 54 2.13 -0.64 16.29
C PRO A 54 3.22 -0.74 17.36
N VAL A 55 3.14 -1.72 18.25
CA VAL A 55 4.11 -1.88 19.35
C VAL A 55 5.56 -2.07 18.85
N LEU A 56 5.76 -2.53 17.62
CA LEU A 56 7.09 -2.70 17.02
C LEU A 56 7.53 -1.51 16.16
N HIS A 57 6.58 -0.85 15.48
CA HIS A 57 6.95 0.00 14.35
C HIS A 57 6.47 1.45 14.47
N VAL A 58 5.51 1.76 15.39
CA VAL A 58 4.88 3.07 15.42
C VAL A 58 5.83 4.20 15.82
N ASP A 59 6.81 3.93 16.68
CA ASP A 59 7.77 4.95 17.11
C ASP A 59 8.62 5.43 15.93
N ALA A 60 9.16 4.51 15.16
CA ALA A 60 9.94 4.83 13.97
C ALA A 60 9.09 5.48 12.86
N LEU A 61 7.84 5.00 12.69
CA LEU A 61 6.90 5.62 11.76
C LEU A 61 6.55 7.05 12.17
N SER A 62 6.31 7.28 13.46
CA SER A 62 6.01 8.60 14.01
C SER A 62 7.17 9.58 13.84
N GLN A 63 8.42 9.13 14.05
CA GLN A 63 9.60 9.95 13.80
C GLN A 63 9.69 10.41 12.34
N ALA A 64 9.31 9.56 11.39
CA ALA A 64 9.30 9.91 9.97
C ALA A 64 8.11 10.81 9.58
N PHE A 65 6.99 10.71 10.30
CA PHE A 65 5.71 11.32 9.94
C PHE A 65 5.41 12.60 10.71
N CYS A 66 6.01 12.81 11.87
CA CYS A 66 5.79 14.02 12.65
C CYS A 66 6.70 15.18 12.20
N ALA A 67 6.26 16.39 12.47
CA ALA A 67 6.86 17.66 12.03
C ALA A 67 8.35 17.83 12.38
N PRO A 68 9.01 18.83 11.77
CA PRO A 68 10.45 19.04 11.76
C PRO A 68 11.18 18.74 13.08
N PRO A 69 12.45 18.31 12.97
CA PRO A 69 13.33 18.37 11.80
C PRO A 69 13.32 17.14 10.90
N THR A 70 12.48 16.16 11.16
CA THR A 70 12.60 14.81 10.57
C THR A 70 11.60 14.50 9.46
N SER A 71 10.51 15.26 9.35
CA SER A 71 9.51 14.98 8.31
C SER A 71 9.89 15.59 6.97
N ASP A 72 9.81 14.76 5.93
CA ASP A 72 9.86 15.23 4.55
C ASP A 72 8.45 15.63 4.10
N PRO A 73 8.22 16.91 3.70
CA PRO A 73 6.92 17.34 3.18
C PRO A 73 6.42 16.44 2.05
N ASP A 74 7.32 15.93 1.21
CA ASP A 74 6.97 15.08 0.08
C ASP A 74 6.41 13.71 0.47
N ILE A 75 6.61 13.25 1.69
CA ILE A 75 6.01 11.99 2.19
C ILE A 75 4.49 12.08 2.23
N TRP A 76 3.96 13.31 2.34
CA TRP A 76 2.55 13.61 2.49
C TRP A 76 1.89 14.08 1.19
N PHE A 77 2.69 14.43 0.18
CA PHE A 77 2.17 14.98 -1.08
C PHE A 77 1.29 13.96 -1.81
N TYR A 78 1.67 12.68 -1.78
CA TYR A 78 0.90 11.59 -2.37
C TYR A 78 0.69 10.44 -1.37
N PRO A 79 -0.51 9.91 -1.21
CA PRO A 79 -1.80 10.22 -1.86
C PRO A 79 -2.65 11.28 -1.11
N TYR A 80 -2.04 12.17 -0.36
CA TYR A 80 -2.76 13.16 0.45
C TYR A 80 -2.43 14.59 -0.01
N PRO A 81 -3.21 15.15 -0.95
CA PRO A 81 -2.94 16.48 -1.52
C PRO A 81 -3.02 17.64 -0.51
N LYS A 82 -3.46 17.39 0.72
CA LYS A 82 -3.37 18.33 1.85
C LYS A 82 -2.55 17.76 3.01
N GLY A 83 -1.72 16.75 2.72
CA GLY A 83 -0.92 16.15 3.76
C GLY A 83 0.02 17.16 4.36
N LYS A 84 -0.20 17.51 5.59
CA LYS A 84 0.79 18.13 6.45
C LYS A 84 1.37 17.04 7.36
N PRO A 85 2.62 17.23 7.83
CA PRO A 85 3.18 16.35 8.85
C PRO A 85 2.23 16.17 10.02
N PHE A 86 2.24 15.01 10.63
CA PHE A 86 1.50 14.81 11.87
C PHE A 86 2.14 15.65 12.98
N GLU A 87 1.31 16.08 13.92
CA GLU A 87 1.76 16.90 15.04
C GLU A 87 2.14 16.03 16.25
N SER A 88 1.76 14.75 16.23
CA SER A 88 1.97 13.83 17.35
C SER A 88 2.02 12.36 16.95
N LYS A 89 2.59 11.54 17.81
CA LYS A 89 2.51 10.07 17.71
C LYS A 89 1.06 9.58 17.73
N GLN A 90 0.17 10.26 18.46
CA GLN A 90 -1.25 9.94 18.50
C GLN A 90 -1.89 10.02 17.10
N GLU A 91 -1.56 11.02 16.31
CA GLU A 91 -2.04 11.12 14.91
C GLU A 91 -1.52 9.98 14.03
N THR A 92 -0.27 9.56 14.27
CA THR A 92 0.30 8.38 13.59
C THR A 92 -0.45 7.10 13.96
N LEU A 93 -0.76 6.91 15.25
CA LEU A 93 -1.56 5.78 15.74
C LEU A 93 -2.97 5.78 15.12
N ILE A 94 -3.63 6.94 15.09
CA ILE A 94 -4.94 7.11 14.44
C ILE A 94 -4.87 6.76 12.95
N TYR A 95 -3.81 7.20 12.26
CA TYR A 95 -3.60 6.86 10.87
C TYR A 95 -3.45 5.35 10.67
N VAL A 96 -2.61 4.69 11.45
CA VAL A 96 -2.39 3.23 11.40
C VAL A 96 -3.68 2.48 11.67
N GLU A 97 -4.44 2.89 12.70
CA GLU A 97 -5.71 2.26 13.03
C GLU A 97 -6.75 2.44 11.90
N LYS A 98 -6.82 3.62 11.27
CA LYS A 98 -7.66 3.82 10.09
C LYS A 98 -7.27 2.91 8.92
N GLN A 99 -5.98 2.58 8.75
CA GLN A 99 -5.58 1.60 7.74
C GLN A 99 -6.00 0.18 8.14
N ARG A 100 -5.81 -0.22 9.41
CA ARG A 100 -6.19 -1.52 9.94
C ARG A 100 -7.71 -1.78 9.85
N LEU A 101 -8.52 -0.77 10.11
CA LEU A 101 -9.99 -0.86 10.01
C LEU A 101 -10.49 -1.07 8.56
N ARG A 102 -9.61 -0.90 7.58
CA ARG A 102 -9.88 -1.27 6.20
C ARG A 102 -9.55 -2.74 5.99
N ALA A 103 -10.51 -3.64 6.27
CA ALA A 103 -10.30 -5.09 6.21
C ALA A 103 -9.75 -5.61 4.88
N ASN A 104 -9.86 -4.82 3.81
CA ASN A 104 -9.31 -5.13 2.48
C ASN A 104 -7.85 -4.65 2.28
N LEU A 105 -7.19 -4.21 3.34
CA LEU A 105 -5.82 -3.69 3.30
C LEU A 105 -4.93 -4.45 4.30
N LEU A 106 -3.75 -4.86 3.84
CA LEU A 106 -2.69 -5.38 4.69
C LEU A 106 -1.46 -4.48 4.53
N THR A 107 -1.11 -3.79 5.60
CA THR A 107 0.05 -2.89 5.64
C THR A 107 1.27 -3.61 6.20
N PHE A 108 2.41 -3.39 5.58
CA PHE A 108 3.70 -3.96 5.93
C PHE A 108 4.70 -2.87 6.34
N ALA A 109 5.50 -3.18 7.35
CA ALA A 109 6.72 -2.47 7.67
C ALA A 109 7.85 -2.97 6.76
N VAL A 110 8.67 -2.04 6.27
CA VAL A 110 9.85 -2.33 5.44
C VAL A 110 11.08 -1.89 6.21
N THR A 111 11.92 -2.83 6.59
CA THR A 111 13.12 -2.59 7.40
C THR A 111 14.39 -2.81 6.59
N ASP A 112 15.30 -1.85 6.61
CA ASP A 112 16.65 -2.00 6.06
C ASP A 112 17.50 -2.86 7.01
N ARG A 113 17.97 -4.01 6.54
CA ARG A 113 18.73 -4.94 7.38
C ARG A 113 20.14 -4.50 7.68
N LYS A 114 20.68 -3.53 6.94
CA LYS A 114 22.02 -2.98 7.21
C LYS A 114 22.03 -2.07 8.42
N SER A 115 21.03 -1.22 8.53
CA SER A 115 20.93 -0.26 9.65
C SER A 115 20.02 -0.75 10.78
N GLY A 116 19.11 -1.68 10.51
CA GLY A 116 18.03 -2.08 11.41
C GLY A 116 16.87 -1.07 11.45
N ASP A 117 16.93 0.01 10.68
CA ASP A 117 15.93 1.07 10.71
C ASP A 117 14.69 0.68 9.90
N LEU A 118 13.51 1.11 10.37
CA LEU A 118 12.32 1.15 9.54
C LEU A 118 12.58 2.10 8.36
N ALA A 119 12.46 1.57 7.16
CA ALA A 119 12.77 2.32 5.93
C ALA A 119 11.52 2.81 5.20
N GLY A 120 10.35 2.33 5.61
CA GLY A 120 9.09 2.73 5.02
C GLY A 120 7.95 1.76 5.32
N ILE A 121 6.82 2.02 4.67
CA ILE A 121 5.65 1.14 4.66
C ILE A 121 5.19 0.87 3.24
N MET A 122 4.62 -0.31 3.02
CA MET A 122 3.97 -0.72 1.78
C MET A 122 2.69 -1.48 2.12
N SER A 123 1.70 -1.49 1.24
CA SER A 123 0.45 -2.22 1.50
C SER A 123 0.01 -3.03 0.29
N LEU A 124 -0.63 -4.16 0.57
CA LEU A 124 -1.44 -4.92 -0.39
C LEU A 124 -2.91 -4.65 -0.09
N GLY A 125 -3.67 -4.26 -1.11
CA GLY A 125 -5.09 -4.04 -1.00
C GLY A 125 -5.86 -4.89 -2.01
N CYS A 126 -7.02 -5.43 -1.62
CA CYS A 126 -7.90 -6.19 -2.50
C CYS A 126 -9.31 -5.58 -2.53
N ASP A 127 -10.12 -6.00 -3.47
CA ASP A 127 -11.55 -5.73 -3.45
C ASP A 127 -12.28 -6.99 -2.96
N PRO A 128 -12.77 -7.01 -1.72
CA PRO A 128 -13.41 -8.20 -1.18
C PRO A 128 -14.74 -8.54 -1.86
N ALA A 129 -15.34 -7.62 -2.61
CA ALA A 129 -16.56 -7.85 -3.37
C ALA A 129 -16.30 -8.53 -4.72
N GLN A 130 -15.06 -8.52 -5.18
CA GLN A 130 -14.69 -9.19 -6.43
C GLN A 130 -14.12 -10.57 -6.13
N ALA A 131 -14.69 -11.59 -6.74
CA ALA A 131 -14.15 -12.94 -6.72
C ALA A 131 -12.87 -13.07 -7.59
N THR A 132 -12.11 -12.00 -7.68
CA THR A 132 -10.87 -11.91 -8.46
C THR A 132 -9.68 -12.17 -7.54
N LEU A 133 -8.79 -13.03 -7.99
CA LEU A 133 -7.48 -13.25 -7.35
C LEU A 133 -6.53 -12.07 -7.70
N ASP A 134 -6.98 -10.85 -7.42
CA ASP A 134 -6.35 -9.58 -7.76
C ASP A 134 -6.09 -8.76 -6.50
N VAL A 135 -4.88 -8.24 -6.38
CA VAL A 135 -4.51 -7.27 -5.35
C VAL A 135 -3.83 -6.06 -5.97
N LYS A 136 -3.73 -5.00 -5.20
CA LYS A 136 -3.03 -3.77 -5.57
C LYS A 136 -1.89 -3.53 -4.60
N LEU A 137 -0.70 -3.27 -5.13
CA LEU A 137 0.40 -2.73 -4.36
C LEU A 137 0.17 -1.22 -4.23
N MET A 138 -0.03 -0.74 -3.01
CA MET A 138 -0.48 0.61 -2.74
C MET A 138 0.06 1.17 -1.43
N GLY A 139 -0.14 2.47 -1.19
CA GLY A 139 0.25 3.11 0.06
C GLY A 139 1.77 3.07 0.33
N LEU A 140 2.57 2.99 -0.73
CA LEU A 140 4.02 2.92 -0.62
C LEU A 140 4.59 4.26 -0.13
N LYS A 141 5.28 4.22 1.00
CA LYS A 141 5.98 5.36 1.56
C LYS A 141 7.38 4.92 1.97
N ILE A 142 8.35 5.17 1.11
CA ILE A 142 9.77 4.98 1.42
C ILE A 142 10.31 6.29 2.01
N PHE A 143 10.91 6.20 3.19
CA PHE A 143 11.42 7.38 3.89
C PHE A 143 12.58 8.03 3.13
N PRO A 144 12.76 9.35 3.23
CA PRO A 144 13.73 10.11 2.43
C PRO A 144 15.13 9.51 2.42
N LYS A 145 15.64 9.11 3.57
CA LYS A 145 16.95 8.45 3.76
C LYS A 145 17.15 7.22 2.88
N PHE A 146 16.05 6.53 2.51
CA PHE A 146 16.08 5.26 1.79
C PHE A 146 15.58 5.36 0.34
N ARG A 147 15.17 6.56 -0.11
CA ARG A 147 14.79 6.79 -1.50
C ARG A 147 15.99 6.65 -2.43
N GLY A 148 15.76 6.05 -3.60
CA GLY A 148 16.84 5.79 -4.55
C GLY A 148 17.79 4.67 -4.17
N THR A 149 17.58 4.02 -3.03
CA THR A 149 18.38 2.87 -2.57
C THR A 149 17.77 1.52 -2.98
N HIS A 150 18.35 0.44 -2.48
CA HIS A 150 17.88 -0.92 -2.68
C HIS A 150 16.50 -1.20 -2.05
N VAL A 151 16.10 -0.46 -1.01
CA VAL A 151 14.91 -0.74 -0.19
C VAL A 151 13.65 -0.88 -1.02
N PHE A 152 13.40 0.05 -1.93
CA PHE A 152 12.20 0.03 -2.77
C PHE A 152 12.10 -1.24 -3.61
N ILE A 153 13.16 -1.59 -4.33
CA ILE A 153 13.11 -2.72 -5.27
C ILE A 153 13.03 -4.06 -4.53
N HIS A 154 13.74 -4.19 -3.40
CA HIS A 154 13.64 -5.37 -2.55
C HIS A 154 12.25 -5.53 -1.94
N GLY A 155 11.66 -4.44 -1.43
CA GLY A 155 10.30 -4.44 -0.90
C GLY A 155 9.26 -4.84 -1.95
N CYS A 156 9.35 -4.27 -3.16
CA CYS A 156 8.47 -4.64 -4.28
C CYS A 156 8.64 -6.12 -4.65
N TYR A 157 9.88 -6.62 -4.78
CA TYR A 157 10.14 -8.02 -5.09
C TYR A 157 9.48 -8.95 -4.06
N LEU A 158 9.67 -8.67 -2.78
CA LEU A 158 9.11 -9.50 -1.70
C LEU A 158 7.58 -9.53 -1.71
N LEU A 159 6.93 -8.39 -1.91
CA LEU A 159 5.46 -8.32 -1.95
C LEU A 159 4.89 -8.89 -3.25
N LEU A 160 5.56 -8.72 -4.38
CA LEU A 160 5.15 -9.35 -5.65
C LEU A 160 5.32 -10.86 -5.58
N SER A 161 6.44 -11.37 -5.03
CA SER A 161 6.64 -12.80 -4.79
C SER A 161 5.56 -13.34 -3.85
N PHE A 162 5.32 -12.68 -2.73
CA PHE A 162 4.28 -13.10 -1.80
C PHE A 162 2.89 -13.17 -2.45
N ALA A 163 2.56 -12.21 -3.33
CA ALA A 163 1.27 -12.20 -4.00
C ALA A 163 1.17 -13.23 -5.13
N LEU A 164 2.19 -13.37 -5.98
CA LEU A 164 2.10 -14.06 -7.28
C LEU A 164 2.74 -15.44 -7.32
N ASP A 165 3.71 -15.73 -6.41
CA ASP A 165 4.32 -17.05 -6.39
C ASP A 165 3.29 -18.12 -6.01
N PRO A 166 3.49 -19.37 -6.48
CA PRO A 166 2.61 -20.48 -6.15
C PRO A 166 2.49 -20.71 -4.63
N VAL A 167 1.37 -21.26 -4.20
CA VAL A 167 1.09 -21.51 -2.78
C VAL A 167 2.08 -22.50 -2.15
N ASP A 168 2.53 -23.49 -2.91
CA ASP A 168 3.55 -24.44 -2.49
C ASP A 168 4.95 -23.84 -2.39
N GLU A 169 5.22 -22.72 -3.06
CA GLU A 169 6.42 -21.90 -2.90
C GLU A 169 6.28 -20.84 -1.79
N GLY A 170 5.14 -20.77 -1.10
CA GLY A 170 4.88 -19.84 -0.01
C GLY A 170 4.22 -18.52 -0.41
N GLY A 171 3.82 -18.39 -1.68
CA GLY A 171 3.03 -17.27 -2.18
C GLY A 171 1.53 -17.44 -1.94
N LEU A 172 0.74 -16.46 -2.38
CA LEU A 172 -0.72 -16.49 -2.34
C LEU A 172 -1.35 -17.09 -3.61
N GLY A 173 -0.56 -17.30 -4.67
CA GLY A 173 -1.04 -17.81 -5.95
C GLY A 173 -2.03 -16.87 -6.64
N LEU A 174 -1.93 -15.56 -6.42
CA LEU A 174 -2.83 -14.60 -7.05
C LEU A 174 -2.49 -14.43 -8.54
N VAL A 175 -3.47 -13.99 -9.32
CA VAL A 175 -3.30 -13.90 -10.77
C VAL A 175 -2.81 -12.52 -11.23
N ARG A 176 -2.91 -11.51 -10.36
CA ARG A 176 -2.60 -10.13 -10.75
C ARG A 176 -2.24 -9.27 -9.56
N VAL A 177 -1.22 -8.43 -9.75
CA VAL A 177 -0.94 -7.29 -8.87
C VAL A 177 -1.04 -6.00 -9.68
N GLY A 178 -1.96 -5.13 -9.28
CA GLY A 178 -2.16 -3.82 -9.89
C GLY A 178 -1.40 -2.71 -9.16
N TRP A 179 -1.24 -1.58 -9.85
CA TRP A 179 -0.74 -0.32 -9.30
C TRP A 179 -1.49 0.82 -9.95
N ARG A 180 -1.84 1.82 -9.18
CA ARG A 180 -2.52 3.03 -9.68
C ARG A 180 -1.86 4.26 -9.12
N THR A 181 -1.85 5.30 -9.94
CA THR A 181 -1.28 6.59 -9.53
C THR A 181 -1.89 7.71 -10.37
N PRO A 182 -2.03 8.91 -9.83
CA PRO A 182 -2.41 10.08 -10.61
C PRO A 182 -1.46 10.32 -11.79
N PRO A 183 -1.96 10.85 -12.92
CA PRO A 183 -1.14 11.11 -14.11
C PRO A 183 0.06 12.03 -13.86
N GLU A 184 -0.04 12.98 -12.96
CA GLU A 184 1.01 13.93 -12.59
C GLU A 184 2.07 13.32 -11.66
N ASN A 185 1.79 12.19 -11.01
CA ASN A 185 2.76 11.51 -10.16
C ASN A 185 3.74 10.67 -10.98
N ILE A 186 4.61 11.37 -11.72
CA ILE A 186 5.63 10.75 -12.59
C ILE A 186 6.58 9.85 -11.79
N GLN A 187 6.87 10.18 -10.55
CA GLN A 187 7.74 9.36 -9.70
C GLN A 187 7.11 8.00 -9.42
N SER A 188 5.82 7.95 -9.10
CA SER A 188 5.09 6.70 -8.88
C SER A 188 4.95 5.88 -10.17
N GLN A 189 4.77 6.53 -11.33
CA GLN A 189 4.74 5.84 -12.61
C GLN A 189 6.08 5.15 -12.90
N LYS A 190 7.21 5.88 -12.78
CA LYS A 190 8.56 5.31 -12.92
C LYS A 190 8.84 4.20 -11.90
N ALA A 191 8.30 4.33 -10.69
CA ALA A 191 8.43 3.30 -9.67
C ALA A 191 7.70 2.00 -10.06
N ALA A 192 6.47 2.10 -10.59
CA ALA A 192 5.72 0.95 -11.08
C ALA A 192 6.47 0.23 -12.21
N GLU A 193 6.97 0.98 -13.20
CA GLU A 193 7.76 0.45 -14.32
C GLU A 193 9.06 -0.23 -13.82
N LYS A 194 9.78 0.41 -12.89
CA LYS A 194 10.99 -0.16 -12.28
C LYS A 194 10.69 -1.46 -11.52
N ALA A 195 9.54 -1.56 -10.88
CA ALA A 195 9.09 -2.79 -10.22
C ALA A 195 8.57 -3.86 -11.22
N GLY A 196 8.64 -3.60 -12.53
CA GLY A 196 8.30 -4.56 -13.56
C GLY A 196 6.83 -4.58 -13.97
N LEU A 197 6.01 -3.62 -13.50
CA LEU A 197 4.62 -3.54 -13.90
C LEU A 197 4.48 -2.89 -15.28
N ALA A 198 3.60 -3.43 -16.11
CA ALA A 198 3.28 -2.90 -17.42
C ALA A 198 2.16 -1.86 -17.33
N ARG A 199 2.29 -0.76 -18.08
CA ARG A 199 1.23 0.24 -18.19
C ARG A 199 0.08 -0.29 -19.03
N GLU A 200 -1.15 -0.21 -18.51
CA GLU A 200 -2.37 -0.67 -19.20
C GLU A 200 -3.17 0.47 -19.82
N GLY A 201 -3.14 1.65 -19.18
CA GLY A 201 -3.91 2.77 -19.68
C GLY A 201 -4.21 3.82 -18.63
N ILE A 202 -5.26 4.61 -18.89
CA ILE A 202 -5.78 5.63 -18.00
C ILE A 202 -7.27 5.35 -17.72
N MET A 203 -7.63 5.28 -16.44
CA MET A 203 -9.02 5.28 -16.00
C MET A 203 -9.42 6.73 -15.74
N ARG A 204 -10.32 7.26 -16.57
CA ARG A 204 -10.81 8.63 -16.42
C ARG A 204 -11.84 8.73 -15.29
N CYS A 205 -11.84 9.85 -14.57
CA CYS A 205 -12.75 10.11 -13.44
C CYS A 205 -12.79 8.94 -12.44
N TYR A 206 -11.64 8.37 -12.16
CA TYR A 206 -11.52 7.13 -11.37
C TYR A 206 -11.82 7.37 -9.89
N GLU A 207 -11.34 8.46 -9.35
CA GLU A 207 -11.50 8.80 -7.94
C GLU A 207 -12.13 10.18 -7.79
N VAL A 208 -12.83 10.38 -6.69
CA VAL A 208 -13.40 11.68 -6.32
C VAL A 208 -12.65 12.16 -5.09
N SER A 209 -11.92 13.25 -5.23
CA SER A 209 -11.22 13.86 -4.11
C SER A 209 -11.76 15.25 -3.81
N PRO A 210 -12.04 15.56 -2.54
CA PRO A 210 -12.43 16.92 -2.16
C PRO A 210 -11.27 17.92 -2.24
N ASN A 211 -10.06 17.47 -2.53
CA ASN A 211 -8.84 18.21 -2.32
C ASN A 211 -7.95 18.34 -3.55
N LEU A 212 -8.41 17.91 -4.71
CA LEU A 212 -7.62 18.01 -5.92
C LEU A 212 -7.69 19.46 -6.44
N GLY A 213 -6.50 20.04 -6.55
CA GLY A 213 -6.29 21.18 -7.42
C GLY A 213 -6.23 20.73 -8.89
N PRO A 214 -6.08 21.64 -9.85
CA PRO A 214 -6.01 21.37 -11.27
C PRO A 214 -4.73 20.60 -11.61
N SER A 215 -4.81 19.29 -11.67
CA SER A 215 -3.65 18.41 -11.92
C SER A 215 -3.92 17.32 -12.96
N SER A 216 -5.13 17.28 -13.52
CA SER A 216 -5.45 16.35 -14.59
C SER A 216 -5.12 16.97 -15.95
N PRO A 217 -4.47 16.23 -16.88
CA PRO A 217 -4.32 16.67 -18.28
C PRO A 217 -5.66 16.72 -19.04
N TYR A 218 -6.73 16.23 -18.43
CA TYR A 218 -8.10 16.32 -18.91
C TYR A 218 -8.80 17.49 -18.26
N PRO A 219 -9.85 18.05 -18.90
CA PRO A 219 -10.61 19.12 -18.30
C PRO A 219 -11.12 18.70 -16.92
N GLU A 220 -10.98 19.60 -15.97
CA GLU A 220 -11.49 19.43 -14.61
C GLU A 220 -12.96 19.03 -14.67
N VAL A 221 -13.28 17.84 -14.21
CA VAL A 221 -14.66 17.36 -14.18
C VAL A 221 -15.17 17.47 -12.75
N LEU A 222 -16.02 18.48 -12.53
CA LEU A 222 -16.78 18.58 -11.30
C LEU A 222 -17.74 17.40 -11.19
N VAL A 223 -17.83 16.86 -9.99
CA VAL A 223 -18.84 15.85 -9.69
C VAL A 223 -20.23 16.49 -9.82
N PRO A 224 -21.14 15.94 -10.64
CA PRO A 224 -22.43 16.58 -10.91
C PRO A 224 -23.43 16.48 -9.75
N ASP A 225 -22.99 16.17 -8.54
CA ASP A 225 -23.79 16.11 -7.32
C ASP A 225 -23.89 17.45 -6.57
N GLY A 226 -23.31 18.51 -7.12
CA GLY A 226 -23.28 19.83 -6.50
C GLY A 226 -22.35 19.98 -5.30
N SER A 227 -21.54 18.98 -5.00
CA SER A 227 -20.60 19.00 -3.85
C SER A 227 -19.38 19.88 -4.05
N GLY A 228 -19.08 20.30 -5.29
CA GLY A 228 -17.86 21.00 -5.64
C GLY A 228 -16.60 20.13 -5.62
N ARG A 229 -16.76 18.80 -5.48
CA ARG A 229 -15.66 17.86 -5.53
C ARG A 229 -15.17 17.68 -6.97
N MET A 230 -13.87 17.39 -7.10
CA MET A 230 -13.23 17.14 -8.39
C MET A 230 -12.99 15.64 -8.59
N THR A 231 -13.01 15.21 -9.84
CA THR A 231 -12.60 13.84 -10.20
C THR A 231 -11.11 13.80 -10.51
N GLU A 232 -10.50 12.68 -10.26
CA GLU A 232 -9.10 12.39 -10.58
C GLU A 232 -9.00 11.18 -11.51
N ASP A 233 -8.12 11.28 -12.50
CA ASP A 233 -7.77 10.17 -13.37
C ASP A 233 -6.72 9.28 -12.69
N ALA A 234 -6.64 8.03 -13.11
CA ALA A 234 -5.60 7.12 -12.65
C ALA A 234 -4.88 6.45 -13.82
N VAL A 235 -3.56 6.54 -13.85
CA VAL A 235 -2.73 5.69 -14.69
C VAL A 235 -2.64 4.31 -14.04
N VAL A 236 -2.94 3.29 -14.82
CA VAL A 236 -3.05 1.90 -14.34
C VAL A 236 -1.89 1.07 -14.86
N TYR A 237 -1.30 0.33 -13.95
CA TYR A 237 -0.23 -0.64 -14.21
C TYR A 237 -0.59 -1.99 -13.60
N SER A 238 0.00 -3.05 -14.15
CA SER A 238 -0.10 -4.38 -13.55
C SER A 238 1.07 -5.28 -13.88
N VAL A 239 1.16 -6.36 -13.12
CA VAL A 239 1.90 -7.56 -13.43
C VAL A 239 1.00 -8.75 -13.17
N THR A 240 0.90 -9.67 -14.13
CA THR A 240 0.10 -10.89 -14.01
C THR A 240 0.97 -12.06 -13.57
N CYS A 241 0.35 -13.15 -13.09
CA CYS A 241 1.06 -14.39 -12.80
C CYS A 241 1.79 -14.95 -14.04
N TYR A 242 1.23 -14.74 -15.23
CA TYR A 242 1.87 -15.12 -16.49
C TYR A 242 3.16 -14.32 -16.72
N ASP A 243 3.10 -12.98 -16.61
CA ASP A 243 4.29 -12.12 -16.70
C ASP A 243 5.36 -12.51 -15.68
N TRP A 244 4.90 -12.81 -14.46
CA TRP A 244 5.76 -13.09 -13.32
C TRP A 244 6.51 -14.41 -13.49
N LEU A 245 5.79 -15.49 -13.81
CA LEU A 245 6.32 -16.84 -13.87
C LEU A 245 6.80 -17.22 -15.28
N ALA A 246 5.92 -17.10 -16.30
CA ALA A 246 6.22 -17.59 -17.65
C ALA A 246 7.10 -16.63 -18.45
N GLU A 247 6.90 -15.30 -18.36
CA GLU A 247 7.74 -14.33 -19.03
C GLU A 247 9.00 -13.94 -18.24
N GLY A 248 9.20 -14.52 -17.06
CA GLY A 248 10.41 -14.39 -16.27
C GLY A 248 10.63 -13.00 -15.65
N LYS A 249 9.57 -12.23 -15.39
CA LYS A 249 9.69 -10.94 -14.67
C LYS A 249 10.20 -11.14 -13.24
N ARG A 250 9.83 -12.25 -12.59
CA ARG A 250 10.36 -12.65 -11.28
C ARG A 250 11.89 -12.70 -11.28
N ASP A 251 12.45 -13.41 -12.23
CA ASP A 251 13.91 -13.59 -12.31
C ASP A 251 14.65 -12.32 -12.72
N ARG A 252 14.02 -11.50 -13.59
CA ARG A 252 14.57 -10.18 -13.94
C ARG A 252 14.65 -9.27 -12.73
N LEU A 253 13.58 -9.20 -11.93
CA LEU A 253 13.55 -8.37 -10.74
C LEU A 253 14.52 -8.90 -9.68
N ARG A 254 14.59 -10.24 -9.51
CA ARG A 254 15.52 -10.90 -8.61
C ARG A 254 16.98 -10.61 -8.92
N LYS A 255 17.36 -10.49 -10.20
CA LYS A 255 18.71 -10.12 -10.62
C LYS A 255 19.10 -8.66 -10.27
N MET A 256 18.14 -7.84 -9.89
CA MET A 256 18.37 -6.45 -9.46
C MET A 256 18.62 -6.33 -7.95
N LEU A 257 18.45 -7.44 -7.18
CA LEU A 257 18.69 -7.50 -5.74
C LEU A 257 20.14 -7.74 -5.42
#